data_b5ce4ff7fd82e78a11cd6fc204a723ef
#
_entry.id   b5ce4ff7fd82e78a11cd6fc204a723ef
#
_cell.length_a   1.000
_cell.length_b   1.000
_cell.length_c   1.000
_cell.angle_alpha   90.00
_cell.angle_beta   90.00
_cell.angle_gamma   90.00
#
_symmetry.space_group_name_H-M   'P 1'
#
loop_
_entity.id
_entity.type
_entity.pdbx_description
1 polymer ?
#
loop_
_entity_poly.entity_id
_entity_poly.type
_entity_poly.pdbx_seq_one_letter_code
_entity_poly.pdbx_strand_id
1 'polypeptide(L)'
;DFLRARMRRDDGRLWRAWQPGLGDAPGRFNAYLEDYACLADGLLALYAATFEPRWFAWARELADAMLAHFSDPAGGFFDTSDDHEDLLHRPKDVQDNATPSGNSMAAHVLLRLSLLTGEGTYWDAAEGLVSSLYTAMARYPSAFAHWLDAAAFILGEPREVAVIGDP
;
A
#
# COMPACT_ATOMS: atom_id res chain seq x y z
N ASP A 1 15.65 4.10 8.31
CA ASP A 1 16.07 5.51 8.51
C ASP A 1 16.46 6.21 7.20
N PHE A 2 17.24 5.57 6.29
CA PHE A 2 17.64 6.18 5.01
C PHE A 2 16.43 6.62 4.17
N LEU A 3 15.47 5.74 3.93
CA LEU A 3 14.27 6.05 3.13
C LEU A 3 13.52 7.25 3.71
N ARG A 4 13.31 7.28 5.03
CA ARG A 4 12.64 8.39 5.69
C ARG A 4 13.40 9.72 5.56
N ALA A 5 14.72 9.67 5.63
CA ALA A 5 15.56 10.87 5.61
C ALA A 5 15.83 11.40 4.19
N ARG A 6 15.76 10.54 3.15
CA ARG A 6 16.23 10.87 1.81
C ARG A 6 15.20 10.69 0.71
N MET A 7 14.23 9.78 0.91
CA MET A 7 13.23 9.46 -0.10
C MET A 7 11.86 10.10 0.24
N ARG A 8 11.66 10.59 1.45
CA ARG A 8 10.45 11.31 1.84
C ARG A 8 10.58 12.78 1.47
N ARG A 9 9.56 13.32 0.80
CA ARG A 9 9.40 14.72 0.45
C ARG A 9 8.91 15.53 1.67
N ASP A 10 9.01 16.85 1.61
CA ASP A 10 8.53 17.76 2.67
C ASP A 10 7.00 17.68 2.84
N ASP A 11 6.27 17.35 1.78
CA ASP A 11 4.82 17.11 1.78
C ASP A 11 4.42 15.71 2.31
N GLY A 12 5.38 14.91 2.74
CA GLY A 12 5.18 13.56 3.27
C GLY A 12 5.17 12.46 2.22
N ARG A 13 5.13 12.81 0.94
CA ARG A 13 5.13 11.84 -0.16
C ARG A 13 6.52 11.29 -0.46
N LEU A 14 6.62 10.36 -1.42
CA LEU A 14 7.86 9.66 -1.71
C LEU A 14 8.47 10.08 -3.05
N TRP A 15 9.79 10.12 -3.08
CA TRP A 15 10.56 10.05 -4.32
C TRP A 15 10.75 8.59 -4.74
N ARG A 16 10.69 8.33 -6.05
CA ARG A 16 10.95 6.99 -6.59
C ARG A 16 12.43 6.65 -6.64
N ALA A 17 13.26 7.63 -6.93
CA ALA A 17 14.70 7.43 -7.07
C ALA A 17 15.48 8.45 -6.25
N TRP A 18 16.64 8.05 -5.78
CA TRP A 18 17.61 8.92 -5.13
C TRP A 18 18.98 8.74 -5.75
N GLN A 19 19.66 9.85 -6.03
CA GLN A 19 20.99 9.84 -6.61
C GLN A 19 21.89 10.84 -5.89
N PRO A 20 23.03 10.38 -5.29
CA PRO A 20 23.97 11.27 -4.65
C PRO A 20 24.65 12.22 -5.67
N GLY A 21 24.96 13.44 -5.26
CA GLY A 21 25.75 14.38 -6.07
C GLY A 21 24.95 15.21 -7.07
N LEU A 22 23.63 15.19 -7.08
CA LEU A 22 22.78 16.03 -7.92
C LEU A 22 22.23 17.26 -7.18
N GLY A 23 23.11 18.07 -6.59
CA GLY A 23 22.73 19.33 -5.94
C GLY A 23 21.84 19.16 -4.72
N ASP A 24 21.02 20.18 -4.42
CA ASP A 24 20.22 20.26 -3.19
C ASP A 24 18.97 19.34 -3.18
N ALA A 25 18.58 18.78 -4.31
CA ALA A 25 17.42 17.87 -4.43
C ALA A 25 17.83 16.51 -5.01
N PRO A 26 18.34 15.59 -4.18
CA PRO A 26 18.80 14.27 -4.64
C PRO A 26 17.66 13.31 -4.98
N GLY A 27 16.42 13.60 -4.57
CA GLY A 27 15.23 12.81 -4.89
C GLY A 27 14.69 13.16 -6.28
N ARG A 28 14.28 12.14 -7.03
CA ARG A 28 13.79 12.28 -8.40
C ARG A 28 12.54 11.43 -8.62
N PHE A 29 11.67 11.93 -9.47
CA PHE A 29 10.42 11.34 -9.91
C PHE A 29 9.45 11.07 -8.74
N ASN A 30 8.19 11.29 -8.97
CA ASN A 30 7.16 10.88 -8.02
C ASN A 30 7.13 9.35 -7.94
N ALA A 31 7.05 8.84 -6.73
CA ALA A 31 6.93 7.41 -6.49
C ALA A 31 5.59 6.87 -7.00
N TYR A 32 5.56 5.62 -7.42
CA TYR A 32 4.37 4.92 -7.89
C TYR A 32 3.64 4.24 -6.73
N LEU A 33 2.42 3.79 -6.98
CA LEU A 33 1.61 3.05 -5.99
C LEU A 33 2.38 1.90 -5.34
N GLU A 34 3.10 1.12 -6.14
CA GLU A 34 3.90 -0.01 -5.66
C GLU A 34 4.95 0.40 -4.62
N ASP A 35 5.57 1.57 -4.79
CA ASP A 35 6.58 2.08 -3.86
C ASP A 35 5.96 2.38 -2.49
N TYR A 36 4.75 2.97 -2.47
CA TYR A 36 4.01 3.24 -1.24
C TYR A 36 3.54 1.96 -0.57
N ALA A 37 2.91 1.07 -1.33
CA ALA A 37 2.31 -0.14 -0.80
C ALA A 37 3.37 -1.10 -0.24
N CYS A 38 4.46 -1.36 -0.99
CA CYS A 38 5.55 -2.21 -0.52
C CYS A 38 6.28 -1.62 0.69
N LEU A 39 6.50 -0.29 0.72
CA LEU A 39 7.11 0.34 1.89
C LEU A 39 6.20 0.26 3.11
N ALA A 40 4.91 0.53 2.94
CA ALA A 40 3.94 0.45 4.03
C ALA A 40 3.84 -0.98 4.60
N ASP A 41 3.82 -2.01 3.75
CA ASP A 41 3.85 -3.40 4.20
C ASP A 41 5.12 -3.73 5.00
N GLY A 42 6.29 -3.33 4.50
CA GLY A 42 7.55 -3.49 5.22
C GLY A 42 7.58 -2.76 6.57
N LEU A 43 6.96 -1.57 6.66
CA LEU A 43 6.84 -0.81 7.91
C LEU A 43 5.89 -1.50 8.90
N LEU A 44 4.78 -2.06 8.44
CA LEU A 44 3.89 -2.87 9.28
C LEU A 44 4.58 -4.15 9.78
N ALA A 45 5.42 -4.78 8.96
CA ALA A 45 6.24 -5.90 9.39
C ALA A 45 7.27 -5.49 10.45
N LEU A 46 7.93 -4.33 10.29
CA LEU A 46 8.83 -3.78 11.31
C LEU A 46 8.08 -3.46 12.61
N TYR A 47 6.89 -2.87 12.50
CA TYR A 47 6.06 -2.62 13.68
C TYR A 47 5.72 -3.90 14.43
N ALA A 48 5.30 -4.94 13.71
CA ALA A 48 4.99 -6.24 14.32
C ALA A 48 6.19 -6.90 15.01
N ALA A 49 7.41 -6.65 14.52
CA ALA A 49 8.64 -7.21 15.07
C ALA A 49 9.24 -6.39 16.23
N THR A 50 9.03 -5.07 16.24
CA THR A 50 9.72 -4.16 17.18
C THR A 50 8.78 -3.45 18.14
N PHE A 51 7.49 -3.41 17.85
CA PHE A 51 6.46 -2.64 18.54
C PHE A 51 6.76 -1.12 18.63
N GLU A 52 7.64 -0.61 17.76
CA GLU A 52 7.94 0.81 17.71
C GLU A 52 6.83 1.58 16.96
N PRO A 53 6.08 2.48 17.62
CA PRO A 53 4.91 3.17 17.01
C PRO A 53 5.24 4.00 15.77
N ARG A 54 6.51 4.43 15.64
CA ARG A 54 6.95 5.23 14.47
C ARG A 54 6.77 4.49 13.13
N TRP A 55 6.91 3.17 13.12
CA TRP A 55 6.75 2.37 11.90
C TRP A 55 5.28 2.28 11.50
N PHE A 56 4.42 2.05 12.48
CA PHE A 56 2.97 2.06 12.27
C PHE A 56 2.48 3.43 11.78
N ALA A 57 2.89 4.52 12.45
CA ALA A 57 2.49 5.87 12.07
C ALA A 57 2.88 6.19 10.62
N TRP A 58 4.10 5.83 10.21
CA TRP A 58 4.55 6.07 8.85
C TRP A 58 3.84 5.17 7.82
N ALA A 59 3.57 3.91 8.13
CA ALA A 59 2.76 3.03 7.28
C ALA A 59 1.35 3.61 7.04
N ARG A 60 0.73 4.16 8.08
CA ARG A 60 -0.56 4.83 8.00
C ARG A 60 -0.50 6.09 7.11
N GLU A 61 0.50 6.96 7.31
CA GLU A 61 0.72 8.12 6.44
C GLU A 61 0.81 7.72 4.95
N LEU A 62 1.50 6.63 4.64
CA LEU A 62 1.63 6.13 3.27
C LEU A 62 0.30 5.58 2.73
N ALA A 63 -0.47 4.89 3.55
CA ALA A 63 -1.79 4.38 3.17
C ALA A 63 -2.77 5.53 2.91
N ASP A 64 -2.78 6.55 3.76
CA ASP A 64 -3.60 7.76 3.58
C ASP A 64 -3.21 8.49 2.28
N ALA A 65 -1.91 8.54 1.95
CA ALA A 65 -1.43 9.10 0.69
C ALA A 65 -1.88 8.26 -0.53
N MET A 66 -1.91 6.92 -0.43
CA MET A 66 -2.46 6.08 -1.49
C MET A 66 -3.94 6.38 -1.74
N LEU A 67 -4.74 6.48 -0.68
CA LEU A 67 -6.16 6.82 -0.79
C LEU A 67 -6.37 8.22 -1.36
N ALA A 68 -5.56 9.19 -0.97
CA ALA A 68 -5.72 10.58 -1.40
C ALA A 68 -5.30 10.84 -2.85
N HIS A 69 -4.20 10.21 -3.30
CA HIS A 69 -3.54 10.60 -4.55
C HIS A 69 -3.59 9.57 -5.68
N PHE A 70 -3.92 8.31 -5.37
CA PHE A 70 -3.91 7.24 -6.36
C PHE A 70 -5.30 6.68 -6.67
N SER A 71 -6.32 7.00 -5.88
CA SER A 71 -7.68 6.47 -6.06
C SER A 71 -8.25 6.76 -7.43
N ASP A 72 -8.86 5.74 -8.03
CA ASP A 72 -9.68 5.86 -9.22
C ASP A 72 -11.16 5.87 -8.81
N PRO A 73 -11.93 6.91 -9.17
CA PRO A 73 -13.38 6.94 -8.92
C PRO A 73 -14.15 5.73 -9.48
N ALA A 74 -13.60 5.07 -10.51
CA ALA A 74 -14.16 3.83 -11.07
C ALA A 74 -13.80 2.57 -10.25
N GLY A 75 -13.05 2.73 -9.16
CA GLY A 75 -12.58 1.67 -8.27
C GLY A 75 -11.11 1.32 -8.47
N GLY A 76 -10.44 1.00 -7.37
CA GLY A 76 -9.01 0.69 -7.35
C GLY A 76 -8.11 1.91 -7.38
N PHE A 77 -6.81 1.66 -7.60
CA PHE A 77 -5.79 2.68 -7.63
C PHE A 77 -5.10 2.73 -8.99
N PHE A 78 -4.81 3.94 -9.46
CA PHE A 78 -3.86 4.14 -10.55
C PHE A 78 -2.43 3.87 -10.06
N ASP A 79 -1.54 3.48 -10.96
CA ASP A 79 -0.13 3.25 -10.62
C ASP A 79 0.62 4.56 -10.36
N THR A 80 0.11 5.68 -10.90
CA THR A 80 0.67 7.02 -10.75
C THR A 80 -0.22 7.92 -9.92
N SER A 81 0.38 8.84 -9.15
CA SER A 81 -0.35 9.85 -8.37
C SER A 81 -1.08 10.87 -9.27
N ASP A 82 -2.02 11.59 -8.71
CA ASP A 82 -2.85 12.61 -9.39
C ASP A 82 -2.06 13.83 -9.87
N ASP A 83 -0.89 14.09 -9.29
CA ASP A 83 0.04 15.16 -9.65
C ASP A 83 1.27 14.67 -10.44
N HIS A 84 1.20 13.48 -10.99
CA HIS A 84 2.22 12.99 -11.91
C HIS A 84 2.19 13.80 -13.21
N GLU A 85 3.25 13.70 -14.03
CA GLU A 85 3.26 14.31 -15.36
C GLU A 85 2.00 13.90 -16.17
N ASP A 86 1.55 14.79 -17.06
CA ASP A 86 0.37 14.53 -17.90
C ASP A 86 0.59 13.31 -18.79
N LEU A 87 -0.04 12.20 -18.43
CA LEU A 87 -0.05 10.96 -19.19
C LEU A 87 -1.31 10.92 -20.07
N LEU A 88 -1.17 10.46 -21.30
CA LEU A 88 -2.34 10.19 -22.18
C LEU A 88 -3.34 9.21 -21.53
N HIS A 89 -2.85 8.32 -20.69
CA HIS A 89 -3.63 7.38 -19.90
C HIS A 89 -2.87 7.06 -18.61
N ARG A 90 -3.54 7.17 -17.46
CA ARG A 90 -2.99 6.72 -16.18
C ARG A 90 -3.09 5.19 -16.11
N PRO A 91 -1.96 4.48 -16.00
CA PRO A 91 -1.98 3.02 -15.93
C PRO A 91 -2.58 2.54 -14.61
N LYS A 92 -3.15 1.34 -14.65
CA LYS A 92 -3.64 0.62 -13.48
C LYS A 92 -3.33 -0.85 -13.67
N ASP A 93 -2.24 -1.31 -13.08
CA ASP A 93 -1.88 -2.73 -13.09
C ASP A 93 -2.52 -3.43 -11.89
N VAL A 94 -3.25 -4.49 -12.19
CA VAL A 94 -3.91 -5.33 -11.18
C VAL A 94 -3.42 -6.78 -11.21
N GLN A 95 -2.58 -7.14 -12.17
CA GLN A 95 -2.09 -8.52 -12.27
C GLN A 95 -0.81 -8.69 -11.45
N ASP A 96 -0.79 -9.78 -10.68
CA ASP A 96 0.43 -10.21 -10.04
C ASP A 96 1.34 -10.90 -11.07
N ASN A 97 2.61 -10.57 -11.04
CA ASN A 97 3.66 -11.14 -11.89
C ASN A 97 4.71 -11.84 -11.02
N ALA A 98 5.99 -11.66 -11.33
CA ALA A 98 7.10 -12.09 -10.48
C ALA A 98 7.09 -11.39 -9.10
N THR A 99 6.48 -10.21 -9.04
CA THR A 99 6.15 -9.48 -7.83
C THR A 99 4.65 -9.19 -7.80
N PRO A 100 4.03 -9.06 -6.61
CA PRO A 100 2.66 -8.60 -6.50
C PRO A 100 2.45 -7.23 -7.16
N SER A 101 1.27 -6.96 -7.67
CA SER A 101 0.90 -5.64 -8.20
C SER A 101 0.82 -4.60 -7.08
N GLY A 102 1.01 -3.32 -7.41
CA GLY A 102 0.82 -2.22 -6.45
C GLY A 102 -0.57 -2.24 -5.83
N ASN A 103 -1.60 -2.57 -6.61
CA ASN A 103 -2.97 -2.67 -6.16
C ASN A 103 -3.19 -3.85 -5.18
N SER A 104 -2.61 -5.03 -5.43
CA SER A 104 -2.73 -6.16 -4.51
C SER A 104 -2.01 -5.91 -3.19
N MET A 105 -0.82 -5.32 -3.24
CA MET A 105 -0.08 -4.89 -2.06
C MET A 105 -0.84 -3.84 -1.25
N ALA A 106 -1.47 -2.85 -1.93
CA ALA A 106 -2.29 -1.84 -1.28
C ALA A 106 -3.48 -2.46 -0.54
N ALA A 107 -4.18 -3.43 -1.17
CA ALA A 107 -5.28 -4.14 -0.52
C ALA A 107 -4.84 -4.82 0.80
N HIS A 108 -3.70 -5.50 0.81
CA HIS A 108 -3.14 -6.11 2.02
C HIS A 108 -2.79 -5.10 3.11
N VAL A 109 -2.14 -3.99 2.73
CA VAL A 109 -1.81 -2.92 3.68
C VAL A 109 -3.07 -2.34 4.31
N LEU A 110 -4.09 -2.06 3.51
CA LEU A 110 -5.35 -1.50 3.98
C LEU A 110 -6.11 -2.47 4.90
N LEU A 111 -6.16 -3.77 4.57
CA LEU A 111 -6.76 -4.79 5.45
C LEU A 111 -6.03 -4.87 6.79
N ARG A 112 -4.71 -4.87 6.81
CA ARG A 112 -3.93 -4.88 8.06
C ARG A 112 -4.15 -3.62 8.88
N LEU A 113 -4.19 -2.45 8.23
CA LEU A 113 -4.45 -1.18 8.93
C LEU A 113 -5.87 -1.14 9.49
N SER A 114 -6.87 -1.64 8.77
CA SER A 114 -8.25 -1.67 9.28
C SER A 114 -8.37 -2.45 10.60
N LEU A 115 -7.66 -3.58 10.72
CA LEU A 115 -7.64 -4.35 11.97
C LEU A 115 -6.90 -3.63 13.09
N LEU A 116 -5.78 -2.97 12.78
CA LEU A 116 -4.95 -2.29 13.79
C LEU A 116 -5.57 -0.98 14.27
N THR A 117 -6.40 -0.33 13.45
CA THR A 117 -7.00 0.98 13.77
C THR A 117 -8.48 0.90 14.13
N GLY A 118 -9.19 -0.12 13.66
CA GLY A 118 -10.64 -0.18 13.69
C GLY A 118 -11.32 0.76 12.67
N GLU A 119 -10.56 1.41 11.76
CA GLU A 119 -11.10 2.35 10.78
C GLU A 119 -11.71 1.62 9.58
N GLY A 120 -13.04 1.70 9.44
CA GLY A 120 -13.80 1.06 8.37
C GLY A 120 -13.43 1.53 6.96
N THR A 121 -12.94 2.77 6.81
CA THR A 121 -12.52 3.32 5.52
C THR A 121 -11.43 2.50 4.83
N TYR A 122 -10.49 1.96 5.60
CA TYR A 122 -9.45 1.06 5.05
C TYR A 122 -10.04 -0.27 4.61
N TRP A 123 -10.96 -0.83 5.40
CA TRP A 123 -11.64 -2.07 5.05
C TRP A 123 -12.45 -1.91 3.76
N ASP A 124 -13.31 -0.87 3.70
CA ASP A 124 -14.20 -0.63 2.58
C ASP A 124 -13.40 -0.45 1.27
N ALA A 125 -12.28 0.27 1.32
CA ALA A 125 -11.41 0.45 0.17
C ALA A 125 -10.79 -0.88 -0.28
N ALA A 126 -10.28 -1.69 0.64
CA ALA A 126 -9.68 -2.98 0.33
C ALA A 126 -10.71 -3.99 -0.20
N GLU A 127 -11.89 -4.07 0.43
CA GLU A 127 -12.99 -4.94 0.00
C GLU A 127 -13.48 -4.56 -1.40
N GLY A 128 -13.62 -3.26 -1.68
CA GLY A 128 -13.96 -2.75 -3.00
C GLY A 128 -12.95 -3.17 -4.08
N LEU A 129 -11.65 -3.10 -3.76
CA LEU A 129 -10.57 -3.58 -4.63
C LEU A 129 -10.72 -5.06 -4.93
N VAL A 130 -10.76 -5.90 -3.89
CA VAL A 130 -10.78 -7.36 -4.00
C VAL A 130 -12.05 -7.84 -4.71
N SER A 131 -13.22 -7.29 -4.35
CA SER A 131 -14.51 -7.69 -4.92
C SER A 131 -14.61 -7.41 -6.42
N SER A 132 -13.99 -6.32 -6.89
CA SER A 132 -13.95 -5.97 -8.32
C SER A 132 -13.23 -7.01 -9.18
N LEU A 133 -12.39 -7.84 -8.58
CA LEU A 133 -11.51 -8.80 -9.27
C LEU A 133 -11.93 -10.27 -9.09
N TYR A 134 -13.01 -10.58 -8.36
CA TYR A 134 -13.42 -11.97 -8.10
C TYR A 134 -13.56 -12.83 -9.37
N THR A 135 -14.14 -12.27 -10.42
CA THR A 135 -14.29 -12.99 -11.69
C THR A 135 -12.94 -13.27 -12.36
N ALA A 136 -12.03 -12.31 -12.30
CA ALA A 136 -10.68 -12.46 -12.86
C ALA A 136 -9.85 -13.49 -12.06
N MET A 137 -9.89 -13.41 -10.72
CA MET A 137 -9.25 -14.36 -9.81
C MET A 137 -9.74 -15.80 -10.05
N ALA A 138 -11.06 -15.99 -10.19
CA ALA A 138 -11.64 -17.30 -10.44
C ALA A 138 -11.20 -17.87 -11.80
N ARG A 139 -11.03 -17.02 -12.81
CA ARG A 139 -10.67 -17.43 -14.16
C ARG A 139 -9.15 -17.64 -14.34
N TYR A 140 -8.35 -16.84 -13.70
CA TYR A 140 -6.88 -16.81 -13.87
C TYR A 140 -6.15 -16.76 -12.52
N PRO A 141 -6.31 -17.75 -11.64
CA PRO A 141 -5.83 -17.68 -10.26
C PRO A 141 -4.31 -17.45 -10.15
N SER A 142 -3.52 -17.96 -11.09
CA SER A 142 -2.07 -17.77 -11.09
C SER A 142 -1.60 -16.33 -11.36
N ALA A 143 -2.46 -15.50 -11.96
CA ALA A 143 -2.17 -14.09 -12.21
C ALA A 143 -2.68 -13.17 -11.08
N PHE A 144 -3.28 -13.75 -10.03
CA PHE A 144 -3.89 -13.03 -8.92
C PHE A 144 -3.60 -13.71 -7.57
N ALA A 145 -2.43 -14.31 -7.42
CA ALA A 145 -2.11 -15.10 -6.23
C ALA A 145 -2.16 -14.28 -4.94
N HIS A 146 -1.61 -13.07 -4.95
CA HIS A 146 -1.62 -12.17 -3.80
C HIS A 146 -3.03 -11.63 -3.50
N TRP A 147 -3.85 -11.43 -4.53
CA TRP A 147 -5.27 -11.09 -4.36
C TRP A 147 -6.09 -12.21 -3.73
N LEU A 148 -5.79 -13.48 -4.06
CA LEU A 148 -6.46 -14.62 -3.43
C LEU A 148 -6.17 -14.68 -1.93
N ASP A 149 -4.97 -14.29 -1.51
CA ASP A 149 -4.62 -14.17 -0.11
C ASP A 149 -5.43 -13.05 0.58
N ALA A 150 -5.55 -11.88 -0.07
CA ALA A 150 -6.43 -10.81 0.42
C ALA A 150 -7.90 -11.24 0.49
N ALA A 151 -8.40 -11.96 -0.53
CA ALA A 151 -9.76 -12.49 -0.54
C ALA A 151 -9.98 -13.52 0.59
N ALA A 152 -9.02 -14.39 0.82
CA ALA A 152 -9.07 -15.36 1.93
C ALA A 152 -9.11 -14.66 3.28
N PHE A 153 -8.38 -13.55 3.43
CA PHE A 153 -8.40 -12.72 4.63
C PHE A 153 -9.78 -12.09 4.88
N ILE A 154 -10.42 -11.54 3.83
CA ILE A 154 -11.77 -10.92 3.92
C ILE A 154 -12.83 -11.98 4.25
N LEU A 155 -12.74 -13.16 3.63
CA LEU A 155 -13.70 -14.26 3.83
C LEU A 155 -13.46 -15.00 5.14
N GLY A 156 -12.29 -14.84 5.75
CA GLY A 156 -11.95 -15.37 7.06
C GLY A 156 -12.66 -14.61 8.18
N GLU A 157 -12.61 -15.18 9.37
CA GLU A 157 -13.02 -14.50 10.60
C GLU A 157 -11.75 -14.05 11.33
N PRO A 158 -11.26 -12.81 11.14
CA PRO A 158 -10.09 -12.33 11.86
C PRO A 158 -10.37 -12.37 13.37
N ARG A 159 -9.40 -12.86 14.15
CA ARG A 159 -9.50 -12.95 15.60
C ARG A 159 -8.51 -11.99 16.23
N GLU A 160 -9.00 -11.17 17.13
CA GLU A 160 -8.15 -10.35 17.99
C GLU A 160 -7.82 -11.14 19.26
N VAL A 161 -6.54 -11.23 19.58
CA VAL A 161 -6.06 -11.85 20.82
C VAL A 161 -5.23 -10.82 21.59
N ALA A 162 -5.76 -10.39 22.73
CA ALA A 162 -5.02 -9.51 23.65
C ALA A 162 -4.40 -10.38 24.77
N VAL A 163 -3.07 -10.27 24.92
CA VAL A 163 -2.35 -10.86 26.05
C VAL A 163 -2.07 -9.74 27.04
N ILE A 164 -2.70 -9.84 28.22
CA ILE A 164 -2.56 -8.85 29.31
C ILE A 164 -1.75 -9.50 30.44
N GLY A 165 -0.70 -8.85 30.87
CA GLY A 165 0.18 -9.30 31.96
C GLY A 165 1.33 -8.33 32.17
N ASP A 166 2.02 -8.48 33.28
CA ASP A 166 3.29 -7.77 33.50
C ASP A 166 4.36 -8.37 32.58
N PRO A 167 5.25 -7.54 31.99
CA PRO A 167 6.33 -7.99 31.11
C PRO A 167 7.40 -8.78 31.86
#